data_8c79fb4671e100eefd4b724788f12e09
#
_entry.id   8c79fb4671e100eefd4b724788f12e09
#
_cell.length_a   1.000
_cell.length_b   1.000
_cell.length_c   1.000
_cell.angle_alpha   90.00
_cell.angle_beta   90.00
_cell.angle_gamma   90.00
#
_symmetry.space_group_name_H-M   'P 1'
#
loop_
_entity.id
_entity.type
_entity.pdbx_description
1 polymer ?
#
loop_
_entity_poly.entity_id
_entity_poly.type
_entity_poly.pdbx_seq_one_letter_code
_entity_poly.pdbx_strand_id
1 'polypeptide(L)'
;MRRSLAWLCAALILPLSTLPAAADISGPGYLMKGRILSTYLAGGGEAALGLPEGVEQHSSVYAAYYQGTASGRVWWSSADGGKAVPDTKTVRLKGARRNFRDVAGEDADALPMRRGVVYRSADLDDTSRMDRYIIQTLGVTTDVMLNGGSDPSIAGITRVSAYMKAGSGDGKYEAFVTSSANRSAMKKALTAIANAKGAVVIHCAAGKDRTGWLSAVLQMLAGVPLDQITREYLKSGWKTYGAQDVREVWLHRAVVKMYDRYDGVEGYLLDGMGLSQATVDKLAAKIA
;
A
#
# COMPACT_ATOMS: atom_id res chain seq x y z
N MET A 1 55.79 48.05 -10.97
CA MET A 1 54.85 48.22 -9.87
C MET A 1 53.61 47.46 -10.19
N ARG A 2 53.43 46.22 -9.67
CA ARG A 2 52.20 45.42 -9.76
C ARG A 2 51.77 45.08 -8.32
N ARG A 3 50.67 45.65 -7.89
CA ARG A 3 50.08 45.38 -6.57
C ARG A 3 49.16 44.17 -6.69
N SER A 4 49.50 43.08 -6.01
CA SER A 4 48.66 41.92 -5.85
C SER A 4 47.62 42.20 -4.77
N LEU A 5 46.33 42.16 -5.10
CA LEU A 5 45.25 42.11 -4.11
C LEU A 5 45.04 40.65 -3.70
N ALA A 6 45.37 40.35 -2.48
CA ALA A 6 44.99 39.10 -1.84
C ALA A 6 43.57 39.26 -1.30
N TRP A 7 42.64 38.44 -1.80
CA TRP A 7 41.27 38.28 -1.23
C TRP A 7 41.33 37.31 -0.05
N LEU A 8 41.14 37.84 1.16
CA LEU A 8 40.88 37.02 2.32
C LEU A 8 39.44 36.50 2.22
N CYS A 9 39.26 35.20 1.96
CA CYS A 9 38.00 34.51 2.24
C CYS A 9 37.90 34.27 3.73
N ALA A 10 37.21 35.16 4.46
CA ALA A 10 36.76 34.86 5.81
C ALA A 10 35.60 33.87 5.73
N ALA A 11 35.89 32.59 6.04
CA ALA A 11 34.84 31.61 6.25
C ALA A 11 34.05 32.01 7.50
N LEU A 12 32.82 32.49 7.33
CA LEU A 12 31.86 32.67 8.40
C LEU A 12 31.49 31.28 8.93
N ILE A 13 32.14 30.85 10.00
CA ILE A 13 31.68 29.72 10.81
C ILE A 13 30.44 30.22 11.56
N LEU A 14 29.27 29.99 11.00
CA LEU A 14 28.03 30.15 11.74
C LEU A 14 28.06 29.14 12.90
N PRO A 15 27.78 29.57 14.13
CA PRO A 15 27.65 28.62 15.22
C PRO A 15 26.54 27.63 14.87
N LEU A 16 26.77 26.32 15.09
CA LEU A 16 25.73 25.33 15.09
C LEU A 16 24.67 25.83 16.09
N SER A 17 23.64 26.48 15.59
CA SER A 17 22.49 26.79 16.40
C SER A 17 21.98 25.46 16.91
N THR A 18 22.11 25.22 18.21
CA THR A 18 21.38 24.17 18.90
C THR A 18 19.92 24.36 18.53
N LEU A 19 19.41 23.42 17.73
CA LEU A 19 17.97 23.37 17.47
C LEU A 19 17.31 23.41 18.85
N PRO A 20 16.35 24.32 19.10
CA PRO A 20 15.64 24.33 20.38
C PRO A 20 15.13 22.93 20.60
N ALA A 21 15.32 22.41 21.82
CA ALA A 21 14.71 21.15 22.22
C ALA A 21 13.24 21.26 21.82
N ALA A 22 12.77 20.32 20.98
CA ALA A 22 11.40 20.37 20.49
C ALA A 22 10.49 20.50 21.71
N ALA A 23 9.76 21.62 21.79
CA ALA A 23 8.85 21.84 22.88
C ALA A 23 7.84 20.69 22.90
N ASP A 24 7.61 20.12 24.06
CA ASP A 24 6.63 19.05 24.21
C ASP A 24 5.28 19.52 23.66
N ILE A 25 4.61 18.69 22.88
CA ILE A 25 3.29 18.97 22.32
C ILE A 25 2.26 18.26 23.18
N SER A 26 1.27 18.98 23.65
CA SER A 26 0.15 18.44 24.43
C SER A 26 -1.17 18.64 23.70
N GLY A 27 -1.97 17.58 23.59
CA GLY A 27 -3.38 17.61 23.25
C GLY A 27 -4.23 17.64 24.53
N PRO A 28 -5.55 17.41 24.49
CA PRO A 28 -6.43 17.43 25.65
C PRO A 28 -5.99 16.50 26.79
N GLY A 29 -5.04 16.96 27.61
CA GLY A 29 -4.49 16.23 28.75
C GLY A 29 -3.38 15.21 28.45
N TYR A 30 -2.87 15.15 27.22
CA TYR A 30 -1.85 14.16 26.82
C TYR A 30 -0.60 14.85 26.29
N LEU A 31 0.57 14.42 26.80
CA LEU A 31 1.88 14.92 26.43
C LEU A 31 2.56 13.97 25.47
N MET A 32 3.07 14.49 24.35
CA MET A 32 3.95 13.76 23.43
C MET A 32 5.39 14.27 23.57
N LYS A 33 6.36 13.36 23.66
CA LYS A 33 7.76 13.71 23.91
C LYS A 33 8.73 12.73 23.23
N GLY A 34 10.02 13.06 23.28
CA GLY A 34 11.12 12.20 22.86
C GLY A 34 11.02 11.73 21.39
N ARG A 35 11.25 10.44 21.17
CA ARG A 35 11.24 9.84 19.82
C ARG A 35 9.87 9.80 19.18
N ILE A 36 8.82 9.64 19.97
CA ILE A 36 7.44 9.71 19.49
C ILE A 36 7.15 11.12 18.98
N LEU A 37 7.51 12.18 19.71
CA LEU A 37 7.35 13.55 19.28
C LEU A 37 8.13 13.85 17.99
N SER A 38 9.41 13.47 17.92
CA SER A 38 10.19 13.69 16.70
C SER A 38 9.60 12.97 15.48
N THR A 39 9.03 11.77 15.68
CA THR A 39 8.34 11.02 14.63
C THR A 39 7.03 11.68 14.22
N TYR A 40 6.26 12.19 15.18
CA TYR A 40 5.03 12.93 14.96
C TYR A 40 5.27 14.17 14.08
N LEU A 41 6.27 14.99 14.46
CA LEU A 41 6.63 16.20 13.71
C LEU A 41 7.11 15.86 12.29
N ALA A 42 7.95 14.83 12.14
CA ALA A 42 8.41 14.35 10.84
C ALA A 42 7.27 13.79 9.96
N GLY A 43 6.19 13.31 10.58
CA GLY A 43 4.99 12.81 9.92
C GLY A 43 3.97 13.89 9.52
N GLY A 44 4.29 15.17 9.72
CA GLY A 44 3.41 16.30 9.39
C GLY A 44 2.67 16.90 10.60
N GLY A 45 2.92 16.38 11.81
CA GLY A 45 2.41 16.94 13.06
C GLY A 45 0.88 17.02 13.12
N GLU A 46 0.38 18.09 13.74
CA GLU A 46 -1.05 18.31 13.94
C GLU A 46 -1.85 18.35 12.63
N ALA A 47 -1.28 18.94 11.59
CA ALA A 47 -1.95 19.05 10.29
C ALA A 47 -2.26 17.70 9.64
N ALA A 48 -1.41 16.69 9.86
CA ALA A 48 -1.58 15.37 9.27
C ALA A 48 -2.19 14.33 10.22
N LEU A 49 -1.95 14.49 11.52
CA LEU A 49 -2.24 13.48 12.53
C LEU A 49 -3.21 13.94 13.59
N GLY A 50 -3.52 15.25 13.67
CA GLY A 50 -4.28 15.83 14.77
C GLY A 50 -3.49 15.88 16.08
N LEU A 51 -4.10 16.37 17.14
CA LEU A 51 -3.49 16.45 18.47
C LEU A 51 -3.32 15.07 19.13
N PRO A 52 -2.34 14.92 20.04
CA PRO A 52 -2.15 13.67 20.78
C PRO A 52 -3.40 13.25 21.56
N GLU A 53 -3.73 11.96 21.48
CA GLU A 53 -4.80 11.31 22.25
C GLU A 53 -4.23 10.09 22.99
N GLY A 54 -4.48 10.01 24.29
CA GLY A 54 -3.94 8.96 25.14
C GLY A 54 -2.45 9.12 25.47
N VAL A 55 -1.98 8.30 26.38
CA VAL A 55 -0.57 8.26 26.80
C VAL A 55 0.27 7.39 25.89
N GLU A 56 1.58 7.63 25.89
CA GLU A 56 2.54 6.73 25.26
C GLU A 56 2.43 5.32 25.88
N GLN A 57 2.37 4.31 25.04
CA GLN A 57 2.25 2.91 25.40
C GLN A 57 3.42 2.11 24.83
N HIS A 58 3.70 0.97 25.45
CA HIS A 58 4.69 0.02 24.96
C HIS A 58 4.03 -1.32 24.63
N SER A 59 4.27 -1.81 23.42
CA SER A 59 3.87 -3.14 23.00
C SER A 59 5.04 -4.10 23.10
N SER A 60 4.97 -5.05 24.01
CA SER A 60 5.97 -6.13 24.12
C SER A 60 5.94 -7.06 22.90
N VAL A 61 4.78 -7.24 22.30
CA VAL A 61 4.59 -8.07 21.08
C VAL A 61 5.36 -7.51 19.90
N TYR A 62 5.38 -6.18 19.76
CA TYR A 62 6.02 -5.49 18.64
C TYR A 62 7.35 -4.84 19.02
N ALA A 63 7.74 -4.91 20.29
CA ALA A 63 8.92 -4.23 20.84
C ALA A 63 8.98 -2.74 20.42
N ALA A 64 7.83 -2.06 20.45
CA ALA A 64 7.65 -0.70 19.97
C ALA A 64 6.85 0.14 20.95
N TYR A 65 7.20 1.43 21.03
CA TYR A 65 6.41 2.46 21.69
C TYR A 65 5.42 3.05 20.71
N TYR A 66 4.26 3.47 21.18
CA TYR A 66 3.26 4.13 20.36
C TYR A 66 2.39 5.10 21.15
N GLN A 67 1.83 6.08 20.46
CA GLN A 67 0.85 7.01 21.00
C GLN A 67 -0.20 7.33 19.93
N GLY A 68 -1.48 7.35 20.32
CA GLY A 68 -2.58 7.78 19.48
C GLY A 68 -2.59 9.28 19.25
N THR A 69 -3.20 9.69 18.17
CA THR A 69 -3.53 11.08 17.84
C THR A 69 -4.95 11.14 17.28
N ALA A 70 -5.56 12.30 17.21
CA ALA A 70 -6.96 12.47 16.76
C ALA A 70 -7.23 11.90 15.34
N SER A 71 -6.21 11.84 14.50
CA SER A 71 -6.33 11.35 13.12
C SER A 71 -5.24 10.34 12.74
N GLY A 72 -4.72 9.60 13.73
CA GLY A 72 -3.71 8.59 13.43
C GLY A 72 -2.99 8.01 14.64
N ARG A 73 -1.81 7.49 14.40
CA ARG A 73 -0.97 6.88 15.43
C ARG A 73 0.51 7.03 15.10
N VAL A 74 1.31 7.25 16.11
CA VAL A 74 2.78 7.38 15.98
C VAL A 74 3.44 6.19 16.67
N TRP A 75 4.41 5.59 15.99
CA TRP A 75 5.16 4.42 16.43
C TRP A 75 6.64 4.70 16.45
N TRP A 76 7.35 4.07 17.38
CA TRP A 76 8.80 4.06 17.38
C TRP A 76 9.36 2.76 17.99
N SER A 77 10.38 2.20 17.35
CA SER A 77 11.20 1.13 17.90
C SER A 77 12.68 1.38 17.61
N SER A 78 13.55 0.76 18.40
CA SER A 78 15.00 0.83 18.14
C SER A 78 15.41 0.12 16.85
N ALA A 79 14.65 -0.89 16.43
CA ALA A 79 14.91 -1.68 15.23
C ALA A 79 14.45 -0.98 13.94
N ASP A 80 13.27 -0.32 13.97
CA ASP A 80 12.59 0.18 12.77
C ASP A 80 12.54 1.71 12.69
N GLY A 81 13.00 2.41 13.73
CA GLY A 81 12.85 3.86 13.83
C GLY A 81 11.42 4.33 14.08
N GLY A 82 11.10 5.56 13.68
CA GLY A 82 9.78 6.15 13.85
C GLY A 82 8.90 6.01 12.61
N LYS A 83 7.60 5.80 12.82
CA LYS A 83 6.56 5.77 11.77
C LYS A 83 5.32 6.50 12.26
N ALA A 84 4.90 7.50 11.50
CA ALA A 84 3.63 8.20 11.69
C ALA A 84 2.59 7.60 10.71
N VAL A 85 1.43 7.22 11.24
CA VAL A 85 0.39 6.51 10.48
C VAL A 85 -0.92 7.27 10.64
N PRO A 86 -1.29 8.13 9.68
CA PRO A 86 -2.61 8.76 9.67
C PRO A 86 -3.74 7.73 9.55
N ASP A 87 -4.90 8.01 10.15
CA ASP A 87 -6.10 7.18 10.03
C ASP A 87 -6.77 7.28 8.65
N THR A 88 -6.30 8.16 7.79
CA THR A 88 -6.79 8.36 6.43
C THR A 88 -6.63 7.14 5.53
N LYS A 89 -6.27 5.97 6.06
CA LYS A 89 -6.18 4.66 5.37
C LYS A 89 -5.35 4.65 4.06
N THR A 90 -4.58 5.72 3.84
CA THR A 90 -3.69 5.92 2.70
C THR A 90 -2.25 6.05 3.17
N VAL A 91 -1.80 5.05 3.91
CA VAL A 91 -0.48 5.08 4.48
C VAL A 91 0.52 4.57 3.47
N ARG A 92 1.44 5.43 3.03
CA ARG A 92 2.72 4.97 2.50
C ARG A 92 3.50 4.35 3.67
N LEU A 93 3.42 3.06 3.81
CA LEU A 93 4.30 2.33 4.70
C LEU A 93 5.71 2.36 4.10
N LYS A 94 6.49 3.39 4.41
CA LYS A 94 7.87 3.56 3.94
C LYS A 94 8.81 2.41 4.33
N GLY A 95 8.39 1.48 5.08
CA GLY A 95 9.19 0.34 5.50
C GLY A 95 8.53 -0.99 5.22
N ALA A 96 7.20 -1.05 5.11
CA ALA A 96 6.52 -2.19 4.56
C ALA A 96 6.60 -2.08 3.06
N ARG A 97 7.45 -2.80 2.47
CA ARG A 97 7.57 -3.13 1.07
C ARG A 97 7.14 -2.10 0.03
N ARG A 98 7.97 -2.05 -0.98
CA ARG A 98 7.73 -1.40 -2.25
C ARG A 98 6.29 -1.66 -2.69
N ASN A 99 5.64 -0.64 -3.19
CA ASN A 99 4.35 -0.73 -3.85
C ASN A 99 3.13 -0.91 -2.92
N PHE A 100 3.28 -0.71 -1.60
CA PHE A 100 2.14 -0.77 -0.69
C PHE A 100 1.29 0.50 -0.83
N ARG A 101 0.00 0.33 -1.10
CA ARG A 101 -1.01 1.39 -1.16
C ARG A 101 -2.43 0.84 -1.21
N ASP A 102 -3.42 1.71 -1.03
CA ASP A 102 -4.82 1.39 -1.26
C ASP A 102 -5.10 1.20 -2.76
N VAL A 103 -5.84 0.16 -3.13
CA VAL A 103 -6.28 -0.10 -4.51
C VAL A 103 -7.27 0.97 -4.98
N ALA A 104 -8.02 1.58 -4.07
CA ALA A 104 -8.91 2.71 -4.34
C ALA A 104 -8.17 4.05 -4.55
N GLY A 105 -6.84 4.02 -4.61
CA GLY A 105 -6.00 5.20 -4.82
C GLY A 105 -5.63 5.94 -3.53
N GLU A 106 -4.61 6.79 -3.62
CA GLU A 106 -4.17 7.69 -2.56
C GLU A 106 -5.04 8.95 -2.52
N ASP A 107 -4.93 9.80 -1.48
CA ASP A 107 -5.85 10.92 -1.22
C ASP A 107 -6.08 11.85 -2.42
N ALA A 108 -5.02 12.28 -3.09
CA ALA A 108 -5.12 13.16 -4.25
C ALA A 108 -5.63 12.47 -5.52
N ASP A 109 -5.56 11.14 -5.56
CA ASP A 109 -5.88 10.32 -6.73
C ASP A 109 -6.97 9.29 -6.41
N ALA A 110 -7.85 9.59 -5.45
CA ALA A 110 -8.92 8.67 -5.05
C ALA A 110 -9.77 8.26 -6.24
N LEU A 111 -9.95 6.95 -6.38
CA LEU A 111 -10.80 6.35 -7.40
C LEU A 111 -12.24 6.21 -6.88
N PRO A 112 -13.25 6.09 -7.76
CA PRO A 112 -14.64 5.89 -7.36
C PRO A 112 -14.87 4.46 -6.82
N MET A 113 -14.10 4.08 -5.78
CA MET A 113 -14.27 2.83 -5.04
C MET A 113 -13.97 3.05 -3.55
N ARG A 114 -14.45 2.13 -2.72
CA ARG A 114 -14.31 2.25 -1.26
C ARG A 114 -12.87 2.08 -0.82
N ARG A 115 -12.37 3.06 -0.09
CA ARG A 115 -11.04 3.03 0.53
C ARG A 115 -10.97 2.14 1.76
N GLY A 116 -9.75 1.67 2.07
CA GLY A 116 -9.48 0.86 3.24
C GLY A 116 -10.05 -0.55 3.16
N VAL A 117 -10.44 -1.02 1.99
CA VAL A 117 -10.99 -2.35 1.74
C VAL A 117 -9.96 -3.30 1.15
N VAL A 118 -9.22 -2.84 0.14
CA VAL A 118 -8.17 -3.64 -0.49
C VAL A 118 -6.90 -2.81 -0.61
N TYR A 119 -5.83 -3.32 -0.03
CA TYR A 119 -4.48 -2.80 -0.18
C TYR A 119 -3.68 -3.67 -1.13
N ARG A 120 -2.76 -3.09 -1.87
CA ARG A 120 -1.81 -3.83 -2.72
C ARG A 120 -0.38 -3.63 -2.21
N SER A 121 0.51 -4.62 -2.45
CA SER A 121 1.90 -4.57 -2.04
C SER A 121 2.81 -5.40 -2.96
N ALA A 122 4.13 -5.23 -2.84
CA ALA A 122 5.10 -6.28 -3.14
C ALA A 122 5.00 -7.38 -2.07
N ASP A 123 5.79 -8.45 -2.20
CA ASP A 123 5.84 -9.53 -1.20
C ASP A 123 6.09 -8.99 0.22
N LEU A 124 5.62 -9.75 1.19
CA LEU A 124 5.69 -9.39 2.61
C LEU A 124 6.79 -10.15 3.34
N ASP A 125 7.73 -10.77 2.62
CA ASP A 125 8.75 -11.69 3.14
C ASP A 125 9.75 -11.04 4.11
N ASP A 126 10.07 -9.74 3.96
CA ASP A 126 10.98 -8.98 4.83
C ASP A 126 10.30 -7.88 5.67
N THR A 127 8.96 -7.93 5.80
CA THR A 127 8.25 -6.98 6.66
C THR A 127 8.78 -7.03 8.09
N SER A 128 9.08 -5.86 8.64
CA SER A 128 9.45 -5.72 10.05
C SER A 128 8.27 -6.08 10.98
N ARG A 129 8.55 -6.25 12.26
CA ARG A 129 7.48 -6.46 13.25
C ARG A 129 6.52 -5.27 13.28
N MET A 130 7.04 -4.04 13.18
CA MET A 130 6.25 -2.82 13.15
C MET A 130 5.39 -2.75 11.89
N ASP A 131 5.92 -3.07 10.71
CA ASP A 131 5.15 -3.09 9.47
C ASP A 131 3.97 -4.06 9.54
N ARG A 132 4.20 -5.27 10.05
CA ARG A 132 3.14 -6.27 10.26
C ARG A 132 2.04 -5.75 11.17
N TYR A 133 2.43 -5.06 12.23
CA TYR A 133 1.46 -4.47 13.13
C TYR A 133 0.69 -3.32 12.47
N ILE A 134 1.35 -2.46 11.70
CA ILE A 134 0.68 -1.41 10.94
C ILE A 134 -0.35 -2.01 9.97
N ILE A 135 0.00 -3.09 9.26
CA ILE A 135 -0.94 -3.81 8.39
C ILE A 135 -2.16 -4.29 9.18
N GLN A 136 -1.97 -4.78 10.41
CA GLN A 136 -3.09 -5.14 11.30
C GLN A 136 -3.93 -3.93 11.70
N THR A 137 -3.32 -2.78 12.02
CA THR A 137 -4.05 -1.55 12.38
C THR A 137 -4.87 -0.97 11.24
N LEU A 138 -4.53 -1.29 9.98
CA LEU A 138 -5.35 -0.99 8.81
C LEU A 138 -6.59 -1.89 8.70
N GLY A 139 -6.82 -2.77 9.66
CA GLY A 139 -7.95 -3.69 9.67
C GLY A 139 -7.81 -4.87 8.70
N VAL A 140 -6.60 -5.15 8.22
CA VAL A 140 -6.35 -6.30 7.32
C VAL A 140 -6.56 -7.60 8.08
N THR A 141 -7.44 -8.43 7.56
CA THR A 141 -7.76 -9.77 8.09
C THR A 141 -7.40 -10.89 7.13
N THR A 142 -7.13 -10.56 5.88
CA THR A 142 -6.83 -11.52 4.82
C THR A 142 -5.66 -11.05 3.98
N ASP A 143 -4.72 -11.96 3.74
CA ASP A 143 -3.55 -11.80 2.89
C ASP A 143 -3.70 -12.71 1.66
N VAL A 144 -3.82 -12.12 0.47
CA VAL A 144 -3.96 -12.84 -0.80
C VAL A 144 -2.64 -12.81 -1.55
N MET A 145 -1.91 -13.89 -1.48
CA MET A 145 -0.60 -14.08 -2.10
C MET A 145 -0.74 -14.63 -3.52
N LEU A 146 -0.28 -13.86 -4.52
CA LEU A 146 -0.34 -14.20 -5.94
C LEU A 146 0.99 -14.78 -6.48
N ASN A 147 2.03 -14.86 -5.67
CA ASN A 147 3.31 -15.51 -5.98
C ASN A 147 3.46 -16.82 -5.20
N GLY A 148 4.43 -17.62 -5.55
CA GLY A 148 4.75 -18.89 -4.88
C GLY A 148 5.70 -18.74 -3.69
N GLY A 149 5.73 -17.57 -3.06
CA GLY A 149 6.61 -17.29 -1.92
C GLY A 149 6.13 -17.90 -0.61
N SER A 150 6.92 -17.70 0.42
CA SER A 150 6.63 -18.12 1.81
C SER A 150 6.80 -16.92 2.75
N ASP A 151 5.91 -15.94 2.67
CA ASP A 151 5.97 -14.79 3.55
C ASP A 151 5.75 -15.18 5.02
N PRO A 152 6.29 -14.44 5.99
CA PRO A 152 6.03 -14.69 7.40
C PRO A 152 4.54 -14.61 7.73
N SER A 153 4.06 -15.45 8.62
CA SER A 153 2.70 -15.33 9.14
C SER A 153 2.55 -14.03 9.93
N ILE A 154 1.41 -13.37 9.73
CA ILE A 154 1.01 -12.20 10.52
C ILE A 154 -0.16 -12.63 11.41
N ALA A 155 -0.01 -12.48 12.73
CA ALA A 155 -1.04 -12.89 13.67
C ALA A 155 -2.38 -12.22 13.36
N GLY A 156 -3.48 -12.98 13.39
CA GLY A 156 -4.82 -12.49 13.10
C GLY A 156 -5.12 -12.26 11.60
N ILE A 157 -4.17 -12.54 10.70
CA ILE A 157 -4.36 -12.42 9.24
C ILE A 157 -4.35 -13.82 8.61
N THR A 158 -5.43 -14.16 7.93
CA THR A 158 -5.56 -15.44 7.20
C THR A 158 -4.92 -15.32 5.84
N ARG A 159 -3.96 -16.19 5.52
CA ARG A 159 -3.34 -16.25 4.19
C ARG A 159 -4.11 -17.12 3.23
N VAL A 160 -4.30 -16.60 2.03
CA VAL A 160 -4.85 -17.33 0.88
C VAL A 160 -3.83 -17.34 -0.25
N SER A 161 -3.23 -18.49 -0.52
CA SER A 161 -2.34 -18.65 -1.68
C SER A 161 -3.19 -18.81 -2.95
N ALA A 162 -3.11 -17.84 -3.84
CA ALA A 162 -3.78 -17.79 -5.14
C ALA A 162 -2.73 -17.59 -6.24
N TYR A 163 -1.83 -18.57 -6.38
CA TYR A 163 -0.68 -18.49 -7.25
C TYR A 163 -1.05 -18.28 -8.71
N MET A 164 -0.65 -17.14 -9.25
CA MET A 164 -0.71 -16.82 -10.68
C MET A 164 0.65 -17.00 -11.31
N LYS A 165 0.71 -17.71 -12.42
CA LYS A 165 1.95 -17.84 -13.20
C LYS A 165 2.29 -16.50 -13.83
N ALA A 166 3.48 -15.97 -13.53
CA ALA A 166 4.00 -14.82 -14.24
C ALA A 166 4.35 -15.23 -15.68
N GLY A 167 3.85 -14.47 -16.63
CA GLY A 167 4.27 -14.62 -18.03
C GLY A 167 5.61 -13.94 -18.28
N SER A 168 6.12 -14.04 -19.49
CA SER A 168 7.31 -13.34 -19.99
C SER A 168 6.98 -12.56 -21.26
N GLY A 169 7.79 -11.53 -21.56
CA GLY A 169 7.62 -10.69 -22.73
C GLY A 169 6.34 -9.82 -22.70
N ASP A 170 6.04 -9.19 -23.82
CA ASP A 170 4.93 -8.24 -23.92
C ASP A 170 3.54 -8.90 -23.84
N GLY A 171 3.41 -10.17 -24.19
CA GLY A 171 2.15 -10.93 -24.08
C GLY A 171 1.83 -11.51 -22.70
N LYS A 172 2.68 -11.26 -21.69
CA LYS A 172 2.51 -11.84 -20.35
C LYS A 172 1.17 -11.51 -19.70
N TYR A 173 0.62 -10.34 -19.95
CA TYR A 173 -0.65 -9.90 -19.39
C TYR A 173 -1.85 -10.56 -20.06
N GLU A 174 -1.77 -10.85 -21.36
CA GLU A 174 -2.81 -11.62 -22.05
C GLU A 174 -2.96 -13.02 -21.44
N ALA A 175 -1.86 -13.62 -20.94
CA ALA A 175 -1.91 -14.89 -20.23
C ALA A 175 -2.68 -14.84 -18.90
N PHE A 176 -2.84 -13.67 -18.27
CA PHE A 176 -3.72 -13.54 -17.10
C PHE A 176 -5.18 -13.78 -17.47
N VAL A 177 -5.58 -13.42 -18.69
CA VAL A 177 -6.93 -13.59 -19.22
C VAL A 177 -7.12 -14.97 -19.85
N THR A 178 -6.14 -15.45 -20.62
CA THR A 178 -6.31 -16.64 -21.47
C THR A 178 -5.96 -17.96 -20.77
N SER A 179 -5.06 -17.96 -19.80
CA SER A 179 -4.65 -19.16 -19.06
C SER A 179 -5.74 -19.60 -18.07
N SER A 180 -6.21 -20.84 -18.18
CA SER A 180 -7.17 -21.42 -17.25
C SER A 180 -6.64 -21.46 -15.81
N ALA A 181 -5.34 -21.75 -15.64
CA ALA A 181 -4.68 -21.76 -14.33
C ALA A 181 -4.68 -20.37 -13.70
N ASN A 182 -4.38 -19.30 -14.48
CA ASN A 182 -4.44 -17.93 -13.97
C ASN A 182 -5.87 -17.50 -13.64
N ARG A 183 -6.86 -17.86 -14.47
CA ARG A 183 -8.27 -17.57 -14.15
C ARG A 183 -8.75 -18.31 -12.88
N SER A 184 -8.31 -19.56 -12.69
CA SER A 184 -8.61 -20.31 -11.45
C SER A 184 -7.99 -19.65 -10.22
N ALA A 185 -6.75 -19.16 -10.32
CA ALA A 185 -6.10 -18.41 -9.26
C ALA A 185 -6.82 -17.07 -8.98
N MET A 186 -7.21 -16.34 -10.03
CA MET A 186 -8.01 -15.11 -9.89
C MET A 186 -9.35 -15.38 -9.22
N LYS A 187 -10.07 -16.44 -9.61
CA LYS A 187 -11.31 -16.88 -8.95
C LYS A 187 -11.09 -17.08 -7.45
N LYS A 188 -10.03 -17.80 -7.06
CA LYS A 188 -9.67 -18.01 -5.66
C LYS A 188 -9.40 -16.71 -4.92
N ALA A 189 -8.62 -15.81 -5.53
CA ALA A 189 -8.31 -14.49 -4.97
C ALA A 189 -9.57 -13.65 -4.75
N LEU A 190 -10.39 -13.51 -5.78
CA LEU A 190 -11.63 -12.69 -5.72
C LEU A 190 -12.65 -13.26 -4.72
N THR A 191 -12.77 -14.58 -4.65
CA THR A 191 -13.63 -15.26 -3.65
C THR A 191 -13.12 -14.97 -2.23
N ALA A 192 -11.80 -14.99 -2.01
CA ALA A 192 -11.21 -14.65 -0.72
C ALA A 192 -11.46 -13.18 -0.34
N ILE A 193 -11.32 -12.26 -1.30
CA ILE A 193 -11.62 -10.84 -1.09
C ILE A 193 -13.09 -10.64 -0.73
N ALA A 194 -14.02 -11.24 -1.50
CA ALA A 194 -15.46 -11.17 -1.23
C ALA A 194 -15.85 -11.67 0.17
N ASN A 195 -15.16 -12.72 0.67
CA ASN A 195 -15.46 -13.36 1.95
C ASN A 195 -14.67 -12.80 3.14
N ALA A 196 -13.68 -11.95 2.92
CA ALA A 196 -12.89 -11.37 4.00
C ALA A 196 -13.76 -10.55 4.96
N LYS A 197 -13.57 -10.73 6.28
CA LYS A 197 -14.31 -10.00 7.32
C LYS A 197 -13.88 -8.55 7.47
N GLY A 198 -12.61 -8.25 7.18
CA GLY A 198 -12.01 -6.91 7.21
C GLY A 198 -11.37 -6.55 5.88
N ALA A 199 -10.38 -5.67 5.94
CA ALA A 199 -9.59 -5.30 4.79
C ALA A 199 -8.72 -6.48 4.31
N VAL A 200 -8.27 -6.39 3.05
CA VAL A 200 -7.46 -7.40 2.39
C VAL A 200 -6.17 -6.77 1.89
N VAL A 201 -5.03 -7.42 2.05
CA VAL A 201 -3.83 -7.10 1.29
C VAL A 201 -3.66 -8.11 0.16
N ILE A 202 -3.43 -7.64 -1.07
CA ILE A 202 -3.11 -8.45 -2.24
C ILE A 202 -1.68 -8.16 -2.67
N HIS A 203 -0.90 -9.19 -2.94
CA HIS A 203 0.49 -9.00 -3.31
C HIS A 203 1.06 -10.09 -4.22
N CYS A 204 2.18 -9.78 -4.83
CA CYS A 204 3.05 -10.71 -5.52
C CYS A 204 4.51 -10.27 -5.28
N ALA A 205 5.50 -10.82 -5.97
CA ALA A 205 6.90 -10.47 -5.72
C ALA A 205 7.20 -8.96 -5.81
N ALA A 206 6.74 -8.27 -6.84
CA ALA A 206 6.96 -6.82 -7.02
C ALA A 206 5.71 -5.96 -6.77
N GLY A 207 4.55 -6.57 -6.50
CA GLY A 207 3.27 -5.84 -6.40
C GLY A 207 2.84 -5.16 -7.70
N LYS A 208 3.42 -5.52 -8.83
CA LYS A 208 3.28 -4.82 -10.11
C LYS A 208 2.34 -5.55 -11.07
N ASP A 209 2.77 -6.72 -11.57
CA ASP A 209 2.09 -7.38 -12.70
C ASP A 209 0.83 -8.14 -12.28
N ARG A 210 0.95 -9.22 -11.52
CA ARG A 210 -0.18 -10.05 -11.04
C ARG A 210 -1.10 -9.25 -10.12
N THR A 211 -0.51 -8.54 -9.19
CA THR A 211 -1.22 -7.60 -8.30
C THR A 211 -1.87 -6.47 -9.09
N GLY A 212 -1.16 -5.91 -10.09
CA GLY A 212 -1.70 -4.87 -10.96
C GLY A 212 -2.91 -5.32 -11.75
N TRP A 213 -2.88 -6.54 -12.31
CA TRP A 213 -4.04 -7.10 -13.02
C TRP A 213 -5.24 -7.33 -12.08
N LEU A 214 -5.02 -7.95 -10.92
CA LEU A 214 -6.09 -8.13 -9.94
C LEU A 214 -6.67 -6.79 -9.47
N SER A 215 -5.82 -5.78 -9.21
CA SER A 215 -6.27 -4.42 -8.87
C SER A 215 -7.13 -3.82 -9.98
N ALA A 216 -6.67 -3.93 -11.23
CA ALA A 216 -7.42 -3.40 -12.39
C ALA A 216 -8.79 -4.08 -12.55
N VAL A 217 -8.89 -5.39 -12.34
CA VAL A 217 -10.18 -6.12 -12.38
C VAL A 217 -11.12 -5.61 -11.28
N LEU A 218 -10.63 -5.39 -10.05
CA LEU A 218 -11.43 -4.82 -8.96
C LEU A 218 -11.88 -3.39 -9.28
N GLN A 219 -10.99 -2.57 -9.82
CA GLN A 219 -11.31 -1.20 -10.22
C GLN A 219 -12.33 -1.15 -11.36
N MET A 220 -12.20 -2.02 -12.38
CA MET A 220 -13.20 -2.13 -13.45
C MET A 220 -14.57 -2.55 -12.91
N LEU A 221 -14.61 -3.51 -11.98
CA LEU A 221 -15.85 -3.94 -11.33
C LEU A 221 -16.50 -2.81 -10.51
N ALA A 222 -15.70 -1.93 -9.92
CA ALA A 222 -16.15 -0.74 -9.21
C ALA A 222 -16.52 0.44 -10.15
N GLY A 223 -16.47 0.25 -11.48
CA GLY A 223 -16.81 1.29 -12.45
C GLY A 223 -15.75 2.37 -12.66
N VAL A 224 -14.51 2.12 -12.24
CA VAL A 224 -13.41 3.08 -12.44
C VAL A 224 -13.07 3.19 -13.94
N PRO A 225 -12.98 4.40 -14.51
CA PRO A 225 -12.59 4.60 -15.90
C PRO A 225 -11.18 4.07 -16.21
N LEU A 226 -10.97 3.52 -17.41
CA LEU A 226 -9.73 2.86 -17.81
C LEU A 226 -8.50 3.77 -17.72
N ASP A 227 -8.65 5.05 -18.04
CA ASP A 227 -7.57 6.03 -17.92
C ASP A 227 -7.11 6.23 -16.46
N GLN A 228 -8.03 6.20 -15.50
CA GLN A 228 -7.74 6.26 -14.08
C GLN A 228 -7.08 4.96 -13.59
N ILE A 229 -7.58 3.80 -14.02
CA ILE A 229 -6.96 2.49 -13.76
C ILE A 229 -5.51 2.47 -14.28
N THR A 230 -5.31 2.99 -15.49
CA THR A 230 -3.99 3.07 -16.11
C THR A 230 -3.04 3.96 -15.31
N ARG A 231 -3.49 5.14 -14.89
CA ARG A 231 -2.68 6.04 -14.04
C ARG A 231 -2.27 5.37 -12.72
N GLU A 232 -3.22 4.71 -12.07
CA GLU A 232 -2.94 3.97 -10.81
C GLU A 232 -1.95 2.82 -11.04
N TYR A 233 -2.12 2.04 -12.09
CA TYR A 233 -1.23 0.96 -12.48
C TYR A 233 0.20 1.46 -12.73
N LEU A 234 0.38 2.56 -13.45
CA LEU A 234 1.67 3.17 -13.78
C LEU A 234 2.43 3.68 -12.54
N LYS A 235 1.75 3.97 -11.43
CA LYS A 235 2.39 4.28 -10.14
C LYS A 235 3.31 3.16 -9.64
N SER A 236 3.11 1.92 -10.08
CA SER A 236 4.00 0.79 -9.77
C SER A 236 5.38 0.90 -10.44
N GLY A 237 5.61 1.92 -11.25
CA GLY A 237 6.87 2.16 -11.94
C GLY A 237 8.01 2.54 -10.99
N TRP A 238 9.23 2.40 -11.52
CA TRP A 238 10.50 2.59 -10.83
C TRP A 238 10.59 3.86 -9.96
N LYS A 239 10.12 4.99 -10.49
CA LYS A 239 10.26 6.29 -9.81
C LYS A 239 9.41 6.42 -8.55
N THR A 240 8.27 5.74 -8.50
CA THR A 240 7.32 5.93 -7.41
C THR A 240 7.49 4.90 -6.31
N TYR A 241 7.60 3.61 -6.66
CA TYR A 241 7.63 2.52 -5.67
C TYR A 241 8.83 1.57 -5.83
N GLY A 242 9.81 1.91 -6.67
CA GLY A 242 11.00 1.11 -6.90
C GLY A 242 10.74 -0.24 -7.60
N ALA A 243 9.56 -0.41 -8.20
CA ALA A 243 9.27 -1.53 -9.07
C ALA A 243 9.95 -1.33 -10.43
N GLN A 244 10.20 -2.43 -11.12
CA GLN A 244 10.80 -2.41 -12.46
C GLN A 244 9.87 -1.76 -13.49
N ASP A 245 10.36 -1.60 -14.73
CA ASP A 245 9.64 -1.05 -15.85
C ASP A 245 8.16 -1.47 -15.91
N VAL A 246 7.29 -0.48 -16.10
CA VAL A 246 5.83 -0.61 -16.19
C VAL A 246 5.40 0.07 -17.48
N ARG A 247 4.62 -0.63 -18.30
CA ARG A 247 4.15 -0.12 -19.58
C ARG A 247 2.64 -0.22 -19.68
N GLU A 248 2.01 0.87 -20.03
CA GLU A 248 0.57 0.96 -20.26
C GLU A 248 0.07 -0.14 -21.22
N VAL A 249 0.80 -0.37 -22.31
CA VAL A 249 0.43 -1.36 -23.32
C VAL A 249 0.25 -2.76 -22.75
N TRP A 250 0.94 -3.13 -21.68
CA TRP A 250 0.77 -4.45 -21.06
C TRP A 250 -0.61 -4.61 -20.42
N LEU A 251 -1.04 -3.60 -19.68
CA LEU A 251 -2.39 -3.59 -19.08
C LEU A 251 -3.46 -3.57 -20.17
N HIS A 252 -3.32 -2.67 -21.15
CA HIS A 252 -4.29 -2.51 -22.22
C HIS A 252 -4.45 -3.76 -23.07
N ARG A 253 -3.38 -4.52 -23.35
CA ARG A 253 -3.48 -5.81 -24.03
C ARG A 253 -4.35 -6.82 -23.28
N ALA A 254 -4.22 -6.88 -21.95
CA ALA A 254 -5.07 -7.77 -21.15
C ALA A 254 -6.53 -7.29 -21.16
N VAL A 255 -6.76 -5.98 -21.07
CA VAL A 255 -8.11 -5.39 -21.13
C VAL A 255 -8.76 -5.68 -22.48
N VAL A 256 -8.07 -5.42 -23.59
CA VAL A 256 -8.57 -5.77 -24.95
C VAL A 256 -8.88 -7.26 -25.04
N LYS A 257 -7.97 -8.11 -24.59
CA LYS A 257 -8.16 -9.57 -24.62
C LYS A 257 -9.36 -10.03 -23.76
N MET A 258 -9.62 -9.34 -22.67
CA MET A 258 -10.79 -9.60 -21.80
C MET A 258 -12.10 -9.22 -22.52
N TYR A 259 -12.14 -8.05 -23.15
CA TYR A 259 -13.31 -7.64 -23.94
C TYR A 259 -13.56 -8.56 -25.13
N ASP A 260 -12.53 -8.90 -25.90
CA ASP A 260 -12.62 -9.81 -27.05
C ASP A 260 -13.20 -11.18 -26.70
N ARG A 261 -12.93 -11.70 -25.49
CA ARG A 261 -13.33 -13.06 -25.11
C ARG A 261 -14.59 -13.13 -24.26
N TYR A 262 -14.88 -12.08 -23.50
CA TYR A 262 -15.88 -12.14 -22.42
C TYR A 262 -16.79 -10.92 -22.41
N ASP A 263 -16.68 -10.02 -23.36
CA ASP A 263 -17.49 -8.81 -23.45
C ASP A 263 -17.39 -7.90 -22.21
N GLY A 264 -16.20 -7.88 -21.57
CA GLY A 264 -15.90 -7.01 -20.45
C GLY A 264 -15.64 -7.74 -19.12
N VAL A 265 -15.61 -6.94 -18.03
CA VAL A 265 -15.22 -7.45 -16.72
C VAL A 265 -16.25 -8.43 -16.14
N GLU A 266 -17.55 -8.17 -16.30
CA GLU A 266 -18.59 -9.02 -15.75
C GLU A 266 -18.58 -10.41 -16.40
N GLY A 267 -18.57 -10.49 -17.73
CA GLY A 267 -18.43 -11.76 -18.43
C GLY A 267 -17.11 -12.47 -18.12
N TYR A 268 -16.01 -11.72 -17.91
CA TYR A 268 -14.77 -12.32 -17.48
C TYR A 268 -14.85 -12.96 -16.09
N LEU A 269 -15.58 -12.33 -15.15
CA LEU A 269 -15.80 -12.87 -13.81
C LEU A 269 -16.72 -14.10 -13.82
N LEU A 270 -17.84 -14.01 -14.54
CA LEU A 270 -18.85 -15.07 -14.60
C LEU A 270 -18.40 -16.24 -15.51
N ASP A 271 -18.19 -15.98 -16.79
CA ASP A 271 -17.92 -17.02 -17.79
C ASP A 271 -16.44 -17.40 -17.84
N GLY A 272 -15.55 -16.39 -17.72
CA GLY A 272 -14.11 -16.58 -17.78
C GLY A 272 -13.55 -17.31 -16.57
N MET A 273 -13.96 -16.93 -15.38
CA MET A 273 -13.52 -17.51 -14.10
C MET A 273 -14.54 -18.48 -13.50
N GLY A 274 -15.80 -18.42 -13.90
CA GLY A 274 -16.89 -19.23 -13.33
C GLY A 274 -17.21 -18.83 -11.89
N LEU A 275 -17.16 -17.54 -11.56
CA LEU A 275 -17.71 -17.02 -10.31
C LEU A 275 -19.26 -17.08 -10.37
N SER A 276 -19.90 -17.28 -9.23
CA SER A 276 -21.35 -17.13 -9.15
C SER A 276 -21.74 -15.64 -9.10
N GLN A 277 -22.92 -15.28 -9.63
CA GLN A 277 -23.44 -13.92 -9.53
C GLN A 277 -23.41 -13.41 -8.08
N ALA A 278 -23.87 -14.23 -7.13
CA ALA A 278 -23.85 -13.87 -5.71
C ALA A 278 -22.44 -13.51 -5.19
N THR A 279 -21.39 -14.13 -5.72
CA THR A 279 -19.99 -13.78 -5.35
C THR A 279 -19.57 -12.47 -5.99
N VAL A 280 -19.97 -12.21 -7.23
CA VAL A 280 -19.71 -10.95 -7.95
C VAL A 280 -20.42 -9.80 -7.24
N ASP A 281 -21.71 -9.96 -6.91
CA ASP A 281 -22.51 -8.96 -6.19
C ASP A 281 -21.90 -8.64 -4.80
N LYS A 282 -21.50 -9.68 -4.07
CA LYS A 282 -20.84 -9.52 -2.77
C LYS A 282 -19.52 -8.77 -2.89
N LEU A 283 -18.75 -9.07 -3.92
CA LEU A 283 -17.48 -8.39 -4.18
C LEU A 283 -17.71 -6.92 -4.54
N ALA A 284 -18.65 -6.64 -5.47
CA ALA A 284 -19.02 -5.28 -5.85
C ALA A 284 -19.50 -4.47 -4.63
N ALA A 285 -20.41 -5.00 -3.84
CA ALA A 285 -20.90 -4.34 -2.62
C ALA A 285 -19.80 -4.09 -1.57
N LYS A 286 -18.73 -4.90 -1.56
CA LYS A 286 -17.59 -4.70 -0.66
C LYS A 286 -16.70 -3.55 -1.08
N ILE A 287 -16.49 -3.34 -2.39
CA ILE A 287 -15.52 -2.39 -2.96
C ILE A 287 -16.15 -1.10 -3.47
N ALA A 288 -17.49 -1.03 -3.61
CA ALA A 288 -18.24 0.15 -4.05
C ALA A 288 -18.50 1.15 -2.92
#